data_3e98e69e0247c66f9c1f6c57b7d31c30
#
_entry.id   3e98e69e0247c66f9c1f6c57b7d31c30
#
_cell.length_a   1.000
_cell.length_b   1.000
_cell.length_c   1.000
_cell.angle_alpha   90.00
_cell.angle_beta   90.00
_cell.angle_gamma   90.00
#
_symmetry.space_group_name_H-M   'P 1'
#
loop_
_entity.id
_entity.type
_entity.pdbx_description
1 polymer ?
#
loop_
_entity_poly.entity_id
_entity_poly.type
_entity_poly.pdbx_seq_one_letter_code
_entity_poly.pdbx_strand_id
1 'polypeptide(L)'
;MNTKNILLIGLGPHAKRIYIRGLRKLGLFPILVIDLLTQKHCVEAYLHEHRIPACTHFIPAEEKDRETLSSQLSKDLDRLVKAHQITHAIISTEPKAHYAYLQYLIPKGISVLTDKPITCPIDVCNRKENAILIKKQFQHLSELAFKHKTPVTVQCQRRYDKRYQYITTLVSDLIKKYELPVHIMQIHHSDGSFYTPEEILERENHPYKYGYGKLFHSGYHFIDLASMMLCLKDLPDYKTPDCLQLQSSHYSPSDQLFCMDEPFYQKIFQKKSYRKEFESLSKGTFQECGELDFTAALQFTRNQKIVTTCSLNLLSSGFSRRGWEIPSTDTYKNNGRVRHESMNLTIGPLLNIQVHSYQSCEVKERNNPFYDHNEVGGLDHYQIHIFRNTAIIGGKPVEIIEGKDLFANAIAKDPAFIGYNEAARDECLEHFLKGTDCRSRLIDHKLTIDILTASYLSIVKKRQGKFPFVKMPLS
;
A
#
# COMPACT_ATOMS: atom_id res chain seq x y z
N MET A 1 -5.30 -28.85 -16.98
CA MET A 1 -5.06 -27.50 -16.38
C MET A 1 -4.41 -26.66 -17.46
N ASN A 2 -5.00 -25.50 -17.81
CA ASN A 2 -4.34 -24.59 -18.75
C ASN A 2 -3.00 -24.15 -18.17
N THR A 3 -1.93 -24.36 -18.93
CA THR A 3 -0.58 -23.93 -18.57
C THR A 3 -0.57 -22.43 -18.33
N LYS A 4 -0.10 -21.99 -17.15
CA LYS A 4 -0.01 -20.57 -16.82
C LYS A 4 1.36 -20.03 -17.20
N ASN A 5 1.39 -19.36 -18.34
CA ASN A 5 2.60 -18.72 -18.86
C ASN A 5 2.71 -17.32 -18.23
N ILE A 6 3.64 -17.19 -17.28
CA ILE A 6 3.74 -16.00 -16.43
C ILE A 6 4.88 -15.11 -16.91
N LEU A 7 4.54 -13.84 -17.17
CA LEU A 7 5.48 -12.74 -17.32
C LEU A 7 5.67 -12.03 -15.97
N LEU A 8 6.91 -11.86 -15.55
CA LEU A 8 7.27 -11.02 -14.40
C LEU A 8 7.98 -9.76 -14.88
N ILE A 9 7.44 -8.60 -14.55
CA ILE A 9 8.02 -7.28 -14.85
C ILE A 9 8.57 -6.68 -13.55
N GLY A 10 9.90 -6.58 -13.47
CA GLY A 10 10.64 -6.17 -12.27
C GLY A 10 10.98 -7.34 -11.34
N LEU A 11 12.26 -7.73 -11.28
CA LEU A 11 12.78 -8.76 -10.37
C LEU A 11 13.60 -8.13 -9.23
N GLY A 12 13.06 -7.07 -8.63
CA GLY A 12 13.65 -6.41 -7.46
C GLY A 12 13.48 -7.21 -6.16
N PRO A 13 13.97 -6.69 -5.02
CA PRO A 13 13.89 -7.37 -3.71
C PRO A 13 12.46 -7.76 -3.30
N HIS A 14 11.47 -6.95 -3.67
CA HIS A 14 10.06 -7.25 -3.39
C HIS A 14 9.59 -8.47 -4.19
N ALA A 15 9.82 -8.49 -5.50
CA ALA A 15 9.46 -9.60 -6.37
C ALA A 15 10.10 -10.92 -5.93
N LYS A 16 11.39 -10.90 -5.60
CA LYS A 16 12.14 -12.06 -5.10
C LYS A 16 11.51 -12.65 -3.84
N ARG A 17 11.20 -11.78 -2.87
CA ARG A 17 10.64 -12.19 -1.58
C ARG A 17 9.20 -12.65 -1.66
N ILE A 18 8.37 -12.02 -2.49
CA ILE A 18 6.93 -12.28 -2.53
C ILE A 18 6.58 -13.20 -3.71
N TYR A 19 6.84 -12.76 -4.93
CA TYR A 19 6.33 -13.45 -6.12
C TYR A 19 7.11 -14.71 -6.45
N ILE A 20 8.44 -14.66 -6.47
CA ILE A 20 9.24 -15.86 -6.75
C ILE A 20 9.01 -16.92 -5.66
N ARG A 21 8.99 -16.51 -4.40
CA ARG A 21 8.70 -17.42 -3.28
C ARG A 21 7.30 -18.02 -3.40
N GLY A 22 6.28 -17.18 -3.62
CA GLY A 22 4.89 -17.62 -3.72
C GLY A 22 4.64 -18.52 -4.93
N LEU A 23 5.20 -18.18 -6.10
CA LEU A 23 5.13 -19.03 -7.30
C LEU A 23 5.76 -20.39 -7.05
N ARG A 24 6.95 -20.44 -6.43
CA ARG A 24 7.64 -21.68 -6.10
C ARG A 24 6.81 -22.59 -5.17
N LYS A 25 6.12 -22.02 -4.17
CA LYS A 25 5.18 -22.78 -3.33
C LYS A 25 4.05 -23.45 -4.14
N LEU A 26 3.68 -22.84 -5.26
CA LEU A 26 2.65 -23.36 -6.16
C LEU A 26 3.23 -24.26 -7.27
N GLY A 27 4.52 -24.54 -7.27
CA GLY A 27 5.21 -25.31 -8.30
C GLY A 27 5.30 -24.56 -9.65
N LEU A 28 5.24 -23.22 -9.63
CA LEU A 28 5.28 -22.37 -10.79
C LEU A 28 6.52 -21.47 -10.81
N PHE A 29 6.88 -21.01 -12.03
CA PHE A 29 7.93 -20.03 -12.23
C PHE A 29 7.51 -19.05 -13.34
N PRO A 30 8.06 -17.82 -13.35
CA PRO A 30 7.93 -16.98 -14.53
C PRO A 30 8.69 -17.63 -15.70
N ILE A 31 8.09 -17.58 -16.88
CA ILE A 31 8.76 -18.05 -18.12
C ILE A 31 9.49 -16.91 -18.82
N LEU A 32 9.09 -15.68 -18.55
CA LEU A 32 9.72 -14.45 -19.05
C LEU A 32 9.85 -13.44 -17.92
N VAL A 33 11.04 -12.86 -17.79
CA VAL A 33 11.35 -11.76 -16.85
C VAL A 33 11.80 -10.55 -17.65
N ILE A 34 11.19 -9.39 -17.36
CA ILE A 34 11.57 -8.10 -17.91
C ILE A 34 12.12 -7.24 -16.78
N ASP A 35 13.31 -6.65 -16.99
CA ASP A 35 13.90 -5.71 -16.05
C ASP A 35 14.75 -4.67 -16.78
N LEU A 36 15.27 -3.68 -16.05
CA LEU A 36 16.16 -2.66 -16.58
C LEU A 36 17.51 -3.28 -16.99
N LEU A 37 18.10 -2.75 -18.05
CA LEU A 37 19.44 -3.16 -18.52
C LEU A 37 20.51 -2.99 -17.41
N THR A 38 20.33 -1.99 -16.54
CA THR A 38 21.21 -1.75 -15.40
C THR A 38 21.15 -2.85 -14.34
N GLN A 39 20.10 -3.68 -14.34
CA GLN A 39 19.92 -4.78 -13.39
C GLN A 39 20.31 -6.16 -13.98
N LYS A 40 20.76 -6.20 -15.24
CA LYS A 40 21.01 -7.44 -15.99
C LYS A 40 21.80 -8.46 -15.19
N HIS A 41 22.98 -8.10 -14.73
CA HIS A 41 23.85 -9.03 -13.98
C HIS A 41 23.20 -9.57 -12.70
N CYS A 42 22.51 -8.70 -11.93
CA CYS A 42 21.82 -9.09 -10.70
C CYS A 42 20.65 -10.04 -10.96
N VAL A 43 19.92 -9.81 -12.07
CA VAL A 43 18.78 -10.63 -12.47
C VAL A 43 19.25 -12.00 -12.96
N GLU A 44 20.21 -12.04 -13.90
CA GLU A 44 20.76 -13.28 -14.46
C GLU A 44 21.42 -14.15 -13.39
N ALA A 45 22.24 -13.56 -12.51
CA ALA A 45 22.85 -14.26 -11.38
C ALA A 45 21.80 -14.88 -10.46
N TYR A 46 20.76 -14.13 -10.09
CA TYR A 46 19.68 -14.63 -9.23
C TYR A 46 18.91 -15.79 -9.89
N LEU A 47 18.53 -15.67 -11.17
CA LEU A 47 17.82 -16.72 -11.88
C LEU A 47 18.65 -18.01 -11.97
N HIS A 48 19.96 -17.89 -12.26
CA HIS A 48 20.89 -19.01 -12.28
C HIS A 48 21.06 -19.67 -10.91
N GLU A 49 21.37 -18.90 -9.87
CA GLU A 49 21.56 -19.38 -8.51
C GLU A 49 20.32 -20.16 -8.01
N HIS A 50 19.14 -19.65 -8.33
CA HIS A 50 17.89 -20.24 -7.90
C HIS A 50 17.27 -21.23 -8.89
N ARG A 51 17.97 -21.55 -9.98
CA ARG A 51 17.57 -22.53 -11.02
C ARG A 51 16.17 -22.22 -11.57
N ILE A 52 15.90 -20.95 -11.87
CA ILE A 52 14.63 -20.50 -12.47
C ILE A 52 14.79 -20.48 -13.99
N PRO A 53 14.05 -21.30 -14.76
CA PRO A 53 14.22 -21.42 -16.20
C PRO A 53 13.44 -20.31 -16.96
N ALA A 54 13.70 -19.05 -16.65
CA ALA A 54 13.04 -17.91 -17.29
C ALA A 54 13.91 -17.31 -18.39
N CYS A 55 13.30 -17.00 -19.54
CA CYS A 55 13.89 -16.07 -20.51
C CYS A 55 13.94 -14.67 -19.94
N THR A 56 14.93 -13.88 -20.35
CA THR A 56 15.08 -12.49 -19.89
C THR A 56 15.01 -11.51 -21.06
N HIS A 57 14.44 -10.33 -20.82
CA HIS A 57 14.49 -9.20 -21.71
C HIS A 57 14.82 -7.94 -20.91
N PHE A 58 15.83 -7.20 -21.35
CA PHE A 58 16.29 -6.01 -20.62
C PHE A 58 16.00 -4.76 -21.42
N ILE A 59 15.43 -3.77 -20.72
CA ILE A 59 14.98 -2.52 -21.31
C ILE A 59 15.86 -1.34 -20.87
N PRO A 60 15.98 -0.29 -21.69
CA PRO A 60 16.69 0.94 -21.31
C PRO A 60 16.10 1.58 -20.05
N ALA A 61 16.95 2.25 -19.24
CA ALA A 61 16.54 2.89 -18.00
C ALA A 61 15.50 4.00 -18.21
N GLU A 62 15.51 4.65 -19.37
CA GLU A 62 14.60 5.74 -19.74
C GLU A 62 13.14 5.28 -19.87
N GLU A 63 12.91 4.01 -20.11
CA GLU A 63 11.56 3.46 -20.22
C GLU A 63 10.79 3.49 -18.90
N LYS A 64 11.49 3.45 -17.74
CA LYS A 64 10.88 3.49 -16.42
C LYS A 64 10.15 4.80 -16.10
N ASP A 65 10.52 5.88 -16.80
CA ASP A 65 10.00 7.24 -16.54
C ASP A 65 8.91 7.65 -17.54
N ARG A 66 8.51 6.74 -18.45
CA ARG A 66 7.49 7.00 -19.44
C ARG A 66 6.09 6.74 -18.90
N GLU A 67 5.15 7.60 -19.27
CA GLU A 67 3.73 7.42 -18.98
C GLU A 67 3.10 6.36 -19.91
N THR A 68 3.68 6.17 -21.09
CA THR A 68 3.33 5.11 -22.07
C THR A 68 4.60 4.42 -22.56
N LEU A 69 4.52 3.13 -22.82
CA LEU A 69 5.67 2.40 -23.41
C LEU A 69 6.05 2.99 -24.76
N SER A 70 7.36 3.04 -25.07
CA SER A 70 7.82 3.43 -26.40
C SER A 70 7.30 2.47 -27.47
N SER A 71 7.21 2.96 -28.73
CA SER A 71 6.79 2.15 -29.85
C SER A 71 7.72 0.95 -30.06
N GLN A 72 9.02 1.11 -29.80
CA GLN A 72 9.99 0.02 -29.91
C GLN A 72 9.75 -1.03 -28.84
N LEU A 73 9.63 -0.62 -27.56
CA LEU A 73 9.37 -1.55 -26.46
C LEU A 73 8.02 -2.28 -26.67
N SER A 74 7.00 -1.58 -27.12
CA SER A 74 5.69 -2.19 -27.39
C SER A 74 5.78 -3.30 -28.44
N LYS A 75 6.54 -3.09 -29.54
CA LYS A 75 6.77 -4.11 -30.58
C LYS A 75 7.57 -5.30 -30.06
N ASP A 76 8.60 -5.05 -29.24
CA ASP A 76 9.40 -6.13 -28.65
C ASP A 76 8.56 -6.96 -27.68
N LEU A 77 7.74 -6.31 -26.84
CA LEU A 77 6.81 -7.01 -25.96
C LEU A 77 5.75 -7.80 -26.74
N ASP A 78 5.22 -7.28 -27.86
CA ASP A 78 4.25 -7.99 -28.69
C ASP A 78 4.84 -9.32 -29.21
N ARG A 79 6.10 -9.27 -29.68
CA ARG A 79 6.83 -10.45 -30.11
C ARG A 79 7.03 -11.46 -28.98
N LEU A 80 7.48 -11.00 -27.81
CA LEU A 80 7.75 -11.84 -26.66
C LEU A 80 6.48 -12.44 -26.05
N VAL A 81 5.43 -11.64 -25.89
CA VAL A 81 4.12 -12.12 -25.41
C VAL A 81 3.56 -13.22 -26.29
N LYS A 82 3.66 -13.05 -27.63
CA LYS A 82 3.22 -14.06 -28.60
C LYS A 82 4.11 -15.30 -28.56
N ALA A 83 5.44 -15.15 -28.60
CA ALA A 83 6.40 -16.25 -28.62
C ALA A 83 6.29 -17.14 -27.37
N HIS A 84 6.10 -16.54 -26.21
CA HIS A 84 5.96 -17.25 -24.93
C HIS A 84 4.51 -17.56 -24.56
N GLN A 85 3.53 -17.24 -25.41
CA GLN A 85 2.10 -17.45 -25.15
C GLN A 85 1.66 -16.95 -23.76
N ILE A 86 2.07 -15.75 -23.39
CA ILE A 86 1.84 -15.18 -22.04
C ILE A 86 0.34 -15.08 -21.77
N THR A 87 -0.09 -15.63 -20.64
CA THR A 87 -1.48 -15.62 -20.17
C THR A 87 -1.67 -14.76 -18.91
N HIS A 88 -0.62 -14.64 -18.10
CA HIS A 88 -0.62 -13.91 -16.84
C HIS A 88 0.61 -13.00 -16.77
N ALA A 89 0.44 -11.81 -16.19
CA ALA A 89 1.54 -10.89 -15.92
C ALA A 89 1.53 -10.44 -14.48
N ILE A 90 2.72 -10.32 -13.90
CA ILE A 90 2.93 -9.74 -12.56
C ILE A 90 3.78 -8.49 -12.73
N ILE A 91 3.27 -7.34 -12.30
CA ILE A 91 3.97 -6.05 -12.33
C ILE A 91 4.49 -5.76 -10.90
N SER A 92 5.80 -5.77 -10.73
CA SER A 92 6.49 -5.49 -9.46
C SER A 92 7.65 -4.51 -9.66
N THR A 93 7.35 -3.43 -10.35
CA THR A 93 8.27 -2.33 -10.66
C THR A 93 8.12 -1.19 -9.64
N GLU A 94 8.83 -0.10 -9.88
CA GLU A 94 8.51 1.16 -9.22
C GLU A 94 7.10 1.63 -9.57
N PRO A 95 6.35 2.22 -8.61
CA PRO A 95 4.94 2.59 -8.80
C PRO A 95 4.65 3.46 -10.01
N LYS A 96 5.55 4.37 -10.38
CA LYS A 96 5.39 5.28 -11.52
C LYS A 96 5.29 4.56 -12.86
N ALA A 97 5.84 3.34 -12.98
CA ALA A 97 5.79 2.55 -14.22
C ALA A 97 4.54 1.66 -14.33
N HIS A 98 3.75 1.49 -13.26
CA HIS A 98 2.61 0.58 -13.26
C HIS A 98 1.59 0.93 -14.34
N TYR A 99 1.26 2.23 -14.49
CA TYR A 99 0.25 2.69 -15.45
C TYR A 99 0.63 2.32 -16.90
N ALA A 100 1.88 2.52 -17.30
CA ALA A 100 2.35 2.20 -18.66
C ALA A 100 2.18 0.70 -18.98
N TYR A 101 2.58 -0.18 -18.06
CA TYR A 101 2.43 -1.62 -18.27
C TYR A 101 0.97 -2.07 -18.21
N LEU A 102 0.15 -1.52 -17.33
CA LEU A 102 -1.28 -1.83 -17.29
C LEU A 102 -2.00 -1.45 -18.59
N GLN A 103 -1.75 -0.24 -19.12
CA GLN A 103 -2.29 0.18 -20.42
C GLN A 103 -1.91 -0.77 -21.56
N TYR A 104 -0.70 -1.30 -21.52
CA TYR A 104 -0.20 -2.21 -22.55
C TYR A 104 -0.81 -3.61 -22.41
N LEU A 105 -0.89 -4.17 -21.22
CA LEU A 105 -1.29 -5.57 -20.99
C LEU A 105 -2.81 -5.80 -21.04
N ILE A 106 -3.59 -4.86 -20.51
CA ILE A 106 -5.06 -5.01 -20.43
C ILE A 106 -5.70 -5.23 -21.79
N PRO A 107 -5.41 -4.43 -22.85
CA PRO A 107 -6.02 -4.63 -24.16
C PRO A 107 -5.66 -5.97 -24.84
N LYS A 108 -4.61 -6.65 -24.36
CA LYS A 108 -4.19 -7.96 -24.87
C LYS A 108 -4.90 -9.15 -24.22
N GLY A 109 -5.80 -8.89 -23.28
CA GLY A 109 -6.52 -9.94 -22.55
C GLY A 109 -5.64 -10.73 -21.57
N ILE A 110 -4.45 -10.22 -21.23
CA ILE A 110 -3.53 -10.87 -20.28
C ILE A 110 -3.99 -10.54 -18.88
N SER A 111 -4.28 -11.57 -18.07
CA SER A 111 -4.61 -11.37 -16.64
C SER A 111 -3.43 -10.73 -15.91
N VAL A 112 -3.67 -9.65 -15.15
CA VAL A 112 -2.60 -8.88 -14.52
C VAL A 112 -2.74 -8.88 -13.00
N LEU A 113 -1.63 -9.14 -12.30
CA LEU A 113 -1.43 -8.82 -10.89
C LEU A 113 -0.44 -7.65 -10.81
N THR A 114 -0.86 -6.53 -10.26
CA THR A 114 0.01 -5.35 -10.07
C THR A 114 0.22 -5.05 -8.59
N ASP A 115 1.40 -4.58 -8.24
CA ASP A 115 1.64 -4.02 -6.91
C ASP A 115 0.83 -2.72 -6.72
N LYS A 116 0.60 -2.36 -5.46
CA LYS A 116 0.04 -1.04 -5.09
C LYS A 116 1.17 0.04 -5.09
N PRO A 117 0.86 1.31 -5.30
CA PRO A 117 -0.41 1.88 -5.79
C PRO A 117 -0.67 1.52 -7.27
N ILE A 118 -1.93 1.53 -7.69
CA ILE A 118 -2.31 1.18 -9.06
C ILE A 118 -1.68 2.14 -10.06
N THR A 119 -1.71 3.43 -9.75
CA THR A 119 -1.07 4.51 -10.51
C THR A 119 -0.34 5.43 -9.56
N CYS A 120 0.73 6.05 -10.02
CA CYS A 120 1.56 6.93 -9.20
C CYS A 120 2.13 8.09 -10.05
N PRO A 121 1.29 9.07 -10.44
CA PRO A 121 1.80 10.26 -11.09
C PRO A 121 2.80 10.98 -10.17
N ILE A 122 3.84 11.55 -10.76
CA ILE A 122 4.81 12.38 -10.01
C ILE A 122 4.21 13.74 -9.65
N ASP A 123 4.82 14.46 -8.71
CA ASP A 123 4.44 15.83 -8.31
C ASP A 123 2.99 16.01 -7.85
N VAL A 124 2.36 14.97 -7.35
CA VAL A 124 0.95 15.01 -6.91
C VAL A 124 0.74 15.91 -5.69
N CYS A 125 1.79 16.14 -4.89
CA CYS A 125 1.75 17.11 -3.78
C CYS A 125 1.85 18.56 -4.25
N ASN A 126 2.39 18.80 -5.46
CA ASN A 126 2.75 20.12 -5.94
C ASN A 126 1.78 20.64 -7.01
N ARG A 127 1.23 19.74 -7.84
CA ARG A 127 0.44 20.09 -9.02
C ARG A 127 -0.96 19.50 -8.95
N LYS A 128 -1.96 20.36 -9.03
CA LYS A 128 -3.38 19.99 -9.02
C LYS A 128 -3.73 19.00 -10.13
N GLU A 129 -3.18 19.22 -11.31
CA GLU A 129 -3.42 18.40 -12.51
C GLU A 129 -2.94 16.97 -12.28
N ASN A 130 -1.77 16.79 -11.63
CA ASN A 130 -1.19 15.50 -11.33
C ASN A 130 -1.96 14.78 -10.21
N ALA A 131 -2.48 15.50 -9.21
CA ALA A 131 -3.38 14.93 -8.22
C ALA A 131 -4.69 14.42 -8.86
N ILE A 132 -5.26 15.15 -9.83
CA ILE A 132 -6.45 14.72 -10.59
C ILE A 132 -6.11 13.52 -11.49
N LEU A 133 -4.89 13.45 -12.00
CA LEU A 133 -4.46 12.38 -12.91
C LEU A 133 -4.55 11.00 -12.24
N ILE A 134 -4.42 10.90 -10.92
CA ILE A 134 -4.62 9.64 -10.16
C ILE A 134 -5.99 9.02 -10.52
N LYS A 135 -7.06 9.80 -10.39
CA LYS A 135 -8.42 9.33 -10.71
C LYS A 135 -8.62 9.10 -12.20
N LYS A 136 -8.10 9.97 -13.06
CA LYS A 136 -8.21 9.82 -14.51
C LYS A 136 -7.55 8.55 -15.03
N GLN A 137 -6.33 8.28 -14.59
CA GLN A 137 -5.61 7.05 -14.96
C GLN A 137 -6.35 5.80 -14.47
N PHE A 138 -6.84 5.81 -13.25
CA PHE A 138 -7.65 4.70 -12.72
C PHE A 138 -8.93 4.48 -13.53
N GLN A 139 -9.66 5.54 -13.87
CA GLN A 139 -10.87 5.46 -14.69
C GLN A 139 -10.55 4.85 -16.07
N HIS A 140 -9.52 5.36 -16.74
CA HIS A 140 -9.07 4.82 -18.02
C HIS A 140 -8.72 3.32 -17.95
N LEU A 141 -7.95 2.89 -16.94
CA LEU A 141 -7.62 1.48 -16.74
C LEU A 141 -8.88 0.63 -16.46
N SER A 142 -9.84 1.16 -15.70
CA SER A 142 -11.09 0.47 -15.41
C SER A 142 -11.95 0.29 -16.66
N GLU A 143 -12.03 1.30 -17.51
CA GLU A 143 -12.71 1.24 -18.82
C GLU A 143 -12.05 0.24 -19.75
N LEU A 144 -10.71 0.24 -19.83
CA LEU A 144 -9.97 -0.76 -20.59
C LEU A 144 -10.23 -2.19 -20.09
N ALA A 145 -10.14 -2.39 -18.78
CA ALA A 145 -10.36 -3.71 -18.17
C ALA A 145 -11.78 -4.22 -18.42
N PHE A 146 -12.78 -3.34 -18.33
CA PHE A 146 -14.17 -3.65 -18.64
C PHE A 146 -14.37 -3.98 -20.12
N LYS A 147 -13.86 -3.13 -21.03
CA LYS A 147 -13.97 -3.27 -22.48
C LYS A 147 -13.36 -4.59 -22.96
N HIS A 148 -12.18 -4.93 -22.46
CA HIS A 148 -11.45 -6.12 -22.88
C HIS A 148 -11.73 -7.36 -22.01
N LYS A 149 -12.60 -7.23 -20.99
CA LYS A 149 -12.92 -8.28 -20.03
C LYS A 149 -11.67 -8.89 -19.38
N THR A 150 -10.65 -8.09 -19.16
CA THR A 150 -9.35 -8.51 -18.65
C THR A 150 -9.34 -8.44 -17.12
N PRO A 151 -9.07 -9.55 -16.41
CA PRO A 151 -8.93 -9.53 -14.97
C PRO A 151 -7.68 -8.75 -14.54
N VAL A 152 -7.86 -7.78 -13.67
CA VAL A 152 -6.77 -7.02 -13.04
C VAL A 152 -6.92 -7.11 -11.54
N THR A 153 -5.93 -7.70 -10.88
CA THR A 153 -5.82 -7.84 -9.42
C THR A 153 -4.76 -6.88 -8.89
N VAL A 154 -5.03 -6.24 -7.78
CA VAL A 154 -4.07 -5.37 -7.09
C VAL A 154 -3.54 -6.11 -5.86
N GLN A 155 -2.21 -6.17 -5.70
CA GLN A 155 -1.59 -6.81 -4.54
C GLN A 155 -1.78 -5.94 -3.29
N CYS A 156 -2.99 -5.94 -2.74
CA CYS A 156 -3.33 -5.28 -1.50
C CYS A 156 -3.62 -6.32 -0.42
N GLN A 157 -2.55 -6.78 0.26
CA GLN A 157 -2.59 -7.94 1.16
C GLN A 157 -3.62 -7.81 2.30
N ARG A 158 -3.97 -6.59 2.76
CA ARG A 158 -4.95 -6.43 3.83
C ARG A 158 -6.33 -6.94 3.46
N ARG A 159 -6.65 -6.99 2.18
CA ARG A 159 -7.90 -7.58 1.67
C ARG A 159 -7.95 -9.11 1.81
N TYR A 160 -6.78 -9.74 1.95
CA TYR A 160 -6.61 -11.20 2.13
C TYR A 160 -6.16 -11.57 3.55
N ASP A 161 -5.97 -10.60 4.42
CA ASP A 161 -5.60 -10.84 5.82
C ASP A 161 -6.84 -11.31 6.62
N LYS A 162 -6.74 -12.48 7.22
CA LYS A 162 -7.83 -13.13 7.96
C LYS A 162 -8.40 -12.26 9.09
N ARG A 163 -7.57 -11.42 9.71
CA ARG A 163 -7.96 -10.51 10.79
C ARG A 163 -8.91 -9.43 10.27
N TYR A 164 -8.58 -8.81 9.14
CA TYR A 164 -9.45 -7.81 8.52
C TYR A 164 -10.65 -8.42 7.82
N GLN A 165 -10.54 -9.63 7.27
CA GLN A 165 -11.67 -10.37 6.72
C GLN A 165 -12.71 -10.67 7.81
N TYR A 166 -12.27 -11.10 8.99
CA TYR A 166 -13.15 -11.34 10.14
C TYR A 166 -13.93 -10.08 10.51
N ILE A 167 -13.23 -8.94 10.65
CA ILE A 167 -13.87 -7.66 10.98
C ILE A 167 -14.86 -7.24 9.88
N THR A 168 -14.43 -7.31 8.60
CA THR A 168 -15.25 -6.88 7.47
C THR A 168 -16.52 -7.73 7.37
N THR A 169 -16.44 -9.03 7.59
CA THR A 169 -17.62 -9.93 7.60
C THR A 169 -18.59 -9.51 8.70
N LEU A 170 -18.12 -9.35 9.94
CA LEU A 170 -18.94 -8.93 11.06
C LEU A 170 -19.62 -7.57 10.82
N VAL A 171 -18.88 -6.60 10.30
CA VAL A 171 -19.39 -5.26 9.96
C VAL A 171 -20.44 -5.34 8.85
N SER A 172 -20.15 -6.06 7.76
CA SER A 172 -21.05 -6.23 6.62
C SER A 172 -22.37 -6.88 7.03
N ASP A 173 -22.33 -7.94 7.85
CA ASP A 173 -23.54 -8.64 8.31
C ASP A 173 -24.43 -7.74 9.18
N LEU A 174 -23.84 -6.91 10.05
CA LEU A 174 -24.60 -5.96 10.86
C LEU A 174 -25.17 -4.83 10.02
N ILE A 175 -24.42 -4.29 9.05
CA ILE A 175 -24.91 -3.27 8.12
C ILE A 175 -26.12 -3.80 7.34
N LYS A 176 -26.04 -4.98 6.76
CA LYS A 176 -27.13 -5.61 6.00
C LYS A 176 -28.37 -5.86 6.88
N LYS A 177 -28.14 -6.33 8.12
CA LYS A 177 -29.26 -6.69 9.02
C LYS A 177 -29.99 -5.46 9.57
N TYR A 178 -29.25 -4.40 9.93
CA TYR A 178 -29.80 -3.24 10.62
C TYR A 178 -29.83 -1.98 9.77
N GLU A 179 -29.32 -2.02 8.55
CA GLU A 179 -29.19 -0.89 7.64
C GLU A 179 -28.51 0.35 8.28
N LEU A 180 -27.60 0.09 9.22
CA LEU A 180 -26.84 1.14 9.91
C LEU A 180 -25.42 1.22 9.36
N PRO A 181 -24.96 2.42 8.95
CA PRO A 181 -23.59 2.59 8.50
C PRO A 181 -22.57 2.50 9.66
N VAL A 182 -21.33 2.25 9.31
CA VAL A 182 -20.21 2.63 10.16
C VAL A 182 -20.26 4.15 10.30
N HIS A 183 -20.68 4.68 11.45
CA HIS A 183 -20.86 6.13 11.60
C HIS A 183 -19.59 6.85 12.03
N ILE A 184 -18.68 6.17 12.74
CA ILE A 184 -17.36 6.68 13.12
C ILE A 184 -16.31 5.62 12.82
N MET A 185 -15.20 6.05 12.18
CA MET A 185 -14.01 5.24 12.00
C MET A 185 -12.75 6.08 12.20
N GLN A 186 -11.79 5.52 12.90
CA GLN A 186 -10.48 6.14 13.11
C GLN A 186 -9.41 5.12 12.73
N ILE A 187 -8.45 5.54 11.93
CA ILE A 187 -7.29 4.71 11.57
C ILE A 187 -6.03 5.50 11.85
N HIS A 188 -5.13 4.86 12.58
CA HIS A 188 -3.78 5.36 12.83
C HIS A 188 -2.77 4.32 12.36
N HIS A 189 -1.75 4.78 11.65
CA HIS A 189 -0.60 3.97 11.31
C HIS A 189 0.67 4.81 11.33
N SER A 190 1.67 4.33 12.05
CA SER A 190 3.03 4.85 12.03
C SER A 190 4.00 3.77 11.53
N ASP A 191 4.85 4.11 10.53
CA ASP A 191 5.95 3.24 10.13
C ASP A 191 7.06 3.19 11.19
N GLY A 192 7.09 4.17 12.11
CA GLY A 192 8.11 4.33 13.14
C GLY A 192 9.50 4.51 12.55
N SER A 193 9.59 5.16 11.39
CA SER A 193 10.83 5.40 10.68
C SER A 193 11.29 6.83 10.91
N PHE A 194 12.59 7.00 11.08
CA PHE A 194 13.23 8.30 11.08
C PHE A 194 14.20 8.38 9.91
N TYR A 195 13.99 9.35 9.03
CA TYR A 195 14.81 9.53 7.84
C TYR A 195 15.79 10.67 8.03
N THR A 196 17.07 10.42 7.67
CA THR A 196 18.06 11.49 7.58
C THR A 196 17.83 12.32 6.32
N PRO A 197 18.37 13.55 6.23
CA PRO A 197 18.21 14.39 5.06
C PRO A 197 18.65 13.70 3.76
N GLU A 198 19.75 12.96 3.78
CA GLU A 198 20.25 12.22 2.61
C GLU A 198 19.27 11.13 2.18
N GLU A 199 18.72 10.37 3.13
CA GLU A 199 17.75 9.33 2.80
C GLU A 199 16.52 9.89 2.12
N ILE A 200 16.07 11.07 2.51
CA ILE A 200 14.92 11.74 1.88
C ILE A 200 15.21 12.06 0.41
N LEU A 201 16.43 12.52 0.11
CA LEU A 201 16.82 12.95 -1.25
C LEU A 201 17.27 11.80 -2.15
N GLU A 202 17.96 10.81 -1.60
CA GLU A 202 18.68 9.81 -2.39
C GLU A 202 17.96 8.47 -2.53
N ARG A 203 17.07 8.14 -1.57
CA ARG A 203 16.46 6.81 -1.59
C ARG A 203 15.55 6.61 -2.80
N GLU A 204 15.66 5.42 -3.42
CA GLU A 204 14.82 4.98 -4.52
C GLU A 204 13.66 4.08 -4.06
N ASN A 205 13.82 3.38 -2.94
CA ASN A 205 12.75 2.57 -2.36
C ASN A 205 11.84 3.45 -1.49
N HIS A 206 10.61 3.68 -1.90
CA HIS A 206 9.67 4.66 -1.32
C HIS A 206 10.24 6.09 -1.36
N PRO A 207 10.56 6.62 -2.54
CA PRO A 207 11.20 7.94 -2.70
C PRO A 207 10.23 9.07 -2.35
N TYR A 208 10.79 10.16 -1.81
CA TYR A 208 10.04 11.40 -1.55
C TYR A 208 10.30 12.47 -2.62
N LYS A 209 11.45 12.39 -3.28
CA LYS A 209 11.91 13.36 -4.29
C LYS A 209 11.02 13.50 -5.52
N TYR A 210 10.12 12.55 -5.75
CA TYR A 210 9.18 12.61 -6.88
C TYR A 210 7.84 13.30 -6.54
N GLY A 211 7.79 14.05 -5.45
CA GLY A 211 6.60 14.82 -5.06
C GLY A 211 5.40 13.96 -4.62
N TYR A 212 5.67 12.76 -4.10
CA TYR A 212 4.73 11.89 -3.41
C TYR A 212 5.41 11.19 -2.23
N GLY A 213 4.64 10.72 -1.26
CA GLY A 213 5.20 10.15 -0.05
C GLY A 213 4.31 9.11 0.62
N LYS A 214 4.05 9.31 1.89
CA LYS A 214 3.34 8.38 2.77
C LYS A 214 2.07 7.78 2.16
N LEU A 215 1.26 8.59 1.50
CA LEU A 215 -0.03 8.14 0.95
C LEU A 215 0.12 7.06 -0.13
N PHE A 216 1.13 7.17 -1.00
CA PHE A 216 1.43 6.13 -1.99
C PHE A 216 2.31 4.99 -1.44
N HIS A 217 3.08 5.25 -0.39
CA HIS A 217 3.92 4.23 0.24
C HIS A 217 3.07 3.25 1.05
N SER A 218 3.23 3.23 2.36
CA SER A 218 2.46 2.36 3.26
C SER A 218 1.04 2.86 3.50
N GLY A 219 0.80 4.17 3.36
CA GLY A 219 -0.50 4.81 3.55
C GLY A 219 -1.60 4.27 2.65
N TYR A 220 -1.26 3.87 1.41
CA TYR A 220 -2.20 3.24 0.49
C TYR A 220 -2.96 2.09 1.14
N HIS A 221 -2.26 1.22 1.86
CA HIS A 221 -2.88 0.07 2.53
C HIS A 221 -3.93 0.46 3.58
N PHE A 222 -3.77 1.59 4.22
CA PHE A 222 -4.67 2.06 5.28
C PHE A 222 -5.84 2.85 4.72
N ILE A 223 -5.65 3.57 3.62
CA ILE A 223 -6.74 4.17 2.84
C ILE A 223 -7.61 3.06 2.24
N ASP A 224 -7.00 2.03 1.70
CA ASP A 224 -7.71 0.86 1.18
C ASP A 224 -8.43 0.08 2.29
N LEU A 225 -7.81 -0.05 3.46
CA LEU A 225 -8.45 -0.63 4.64
C LEU A 225 -9.68 0.18 5.06
N ALA A 226 -9.58 1.53 5.10
CA ALA A 226 -10.72 2.39 5.36
C ALA A 226 -11.85 2.15 4.35
N SER A 227 -11.50 2.14 3.07
CA SER A 227 -12.45 1.88 1.99
C SER A 227 -13.16 0.52 2.14
N MET A 228 -12.43 -0.52 2.52
CA MET A 228 -12.96 -1.85 2.74
C MET A 228 -13.86 -1.93 3.97
N MET A 229 -13.43 -1.36 5.11
CA MET A 229 -14.13 -1.44 6.40
C MET A 229 -15.43 -0.65 6.44
N LEU A 230 -15.55 0.41 5.62
CA LEU A 230 -16.80 1.18 5.53
C LEU A 230 -17.96 0.38 4.97
N CYS A 231 -17.68 -0.69 4.21
CA CYS A 231 -18.67 -1.59 3.63
C CYS A 231 -19.85 -0.83 2.95
N LEU A 232 -19.56 0.29 2.27
CA LEU A 232 -20.60 1.19 1.71
C LEU A 232 -21.54 0.49 0.73
N LYS A 233 -21.04 -0.55 0.04
CA LYS A 233 -21.83 -1.37 -0.89
C LYS A 233 -22.92 -2.21 -0.22
N ASP A 234 -22.84 -2.39 1.09
CA ASP A 234 -23.81 -3.19 1.89
C ASP A 234 -24.92 -2.29 2.47
N LEU A 235 -24.82 -0.98 2.28
CA LEU A 235 -25.85 -0.03 2.65
C LEU A 235 -26.94 0.03 1.58
N PRO A 236 -28.20 0.29 1.98
CA PRO A 236 -29.27 0.59 1.01
C PRO A 236 -28.97 1.91 0.26
N ASP A 237 -29.44 2.00 -0.98
CA ASP A 237 -29.12 3.12 -1.88
C ASP A 237 -29.42 4.50 -1.28
N TYR A 238 -30.51 4.63 -0.50
CA TYR A 238 -30.91 5.91 0.10
C TYR A 238 -29.95 6.37 1.22
N LYS A 239 -29.10 5.48 1.74
CA LYS A 239 -28.04 5.77 2.73
C LYS A 239 -26.63 5.76 2.13
N THR A 240 -26.46 5.20 0.93
CA THR A 240 -25.14 5.14 0.30
C THR A 240 -24.63 6.55 0.01
N PRO A 241 -23.44 6.94 0.51
CA PRO A 241 -22.90 8.28 0.30
C PRO A 241 -22.70 8.63 -1.17
N ASP A 242 -22.98 9.87 -1.53
CA ASP A 242 -22.80 10.44 -2.87
C ASP A 242 -21.64 11.47 -2.93
N CYS A 243 -21.12 11.86 -1.78
CA CYS A 243 -20.10 12.88 -1.71
C CYS A 243 -19.10 12.59 -0.58
N LEU A 244 -17.81 12.83 -0.88
CA LEU A 244 -16.69 12.87 0.06
C LEU A 244 -16.31 14.32 0.32
N GLN A 245 -16.22 14.68 1.60
CA GLN A 245 -15.62 15.93 2.07
C GLN A 245 -14.37 15.57 2.87
N LEU A 246 -13.25 16.25 2.61
CA LEU A 246 -11.97 15.97 3.23
C LEU A 246 -11.24 17.26 3.58
N GLN A 247 -10.72 17.32 4.80
CA GLN A 247 -9.79 18.35 5.25
C GLN A 247 -8.55 17.69 5.79
N SER A 248 -7.36 18.12 5.34
CA SER A 248 -6.11 17.48 5.76
C SER A 248 -5.07 18.46 6.28
N SER A 249 -4.10 17.89 6.99
CA SER A 249 -2.80 18.45 7.29
C SER A 249 -1.71 17.45 6.90
N HIS A 250 -0.53 17.93 6.56
CA HIS A 250 0.61 17.07 6.26
C HIS A 250 1.88 17.68 6.85
N TYR A 251 2.84 16.82 7.11
CA TYR A 251 4.19 17.15 7.54
C TYR A 251 5.15 16.78 6.41
N SER A 252 5.91 17.74 5.97
CA SER A 252 6.84 17.58 4.83
C SER A 252 8.28 17.40 5.30
N PRO A 253 9.19 16.96 4.42
CA PRO A 253 10.62 16.98 4.72
C PRO A 253 11.15 18.35 5.12
N SER A 254 10.66 19.43 4.51
CA SER A 254 11.07 20.80 4.90
C SER A 254 10.62 21.17 6.31
N ASP A 255 9.44 20.72 6.74
CA ASP A 255 8.97 20.90 8.12
C ASP A 255 9.84 20.12 9.11
N GLN A 256 10.24 18.89 8.75
CA GLN A 256 11.17 18.10 9.57
C GLN A 256 12.49 18.79 9.77
N LEU A 257 13.09 19.33 8.71
CA LEU A 257 14.40 19.99 8.77
C LEU A 257 14.34 21.38 9.43
N PHE A 258 13.15 22.00 9.44
CA PHE A 258 12.94 23.22 10.22
C PHE A 258 12.86 22.90 11.74
N CYS A 259 12.17 21.85 12.13
CA CYS A 259 12.05 21.43 13.53
C CYS A 259 13.31 20.75 14.08
N MET A 260 14.04 20.07 13.21
CA MET A 260 15.27 19.34 13.51
C MET A 260 16.37 19.91 12.63
N ASP A 261 17.06 20.92 13.13
CA ASP A 261 18.08 21.68 12.41
C ASP A 261 19.41 20.94 12.30
N GLU A 262 20.37 21.53 11.58
CA GLU A 262 21.69 20.93 11.40
C GLU A 262 22.39 20.62 12.73
N PRO A 263 22.42 21.51 13.73
CA PRO A 263 22.97 21.23 15.06
C PRO A 263 22.32 20.01 15.73
N PHE A 264 21.01 19.84 15.61
CA PHE A 264 20.32 18.66 16.12
C PHE A 264 20.84 17.38 15.49
N TYR A 265 20.93 17.32 14.15
CA TYR A 265 21.44 16.15 13.44
C TYR A 265 22.89 15.83 13.79
N GLN A 266 23.76 16.86 13.88
CA GLN A 266 25.14 16.69 14.27
C GLN A 266 25.27 16.10 15.67
N LYS A 267 24.48 16.61 16.63
CA LYS A 267 24.46 16.13 18.01
C LYS A 267 23.97 14.70 18.14
N ILE A 268 22.89 14.35 17.43
CA ILE A 268 22.22 13.05 17.56
C ILE A 268 22.94 11.95 16.78
N PHE A 269 23.42 12.25 15.57
CA PHE A 269 24.03 11.24 14.71
C PHE A 269 25.56 11.33 14.65
N GLN A 270 26.16 12.28 15.38
CA GLN A 270 27.63 12.46 15.46
C GLN A 270 28.30 12.58 14.09
N LYS A 271 27.55 12.91 13.04
CA LYS A 271 28.08 13.14 11.69
C LYS A 271 28.75 14.50 11.64
N LYS A 272 29.86 14.58 10.94
CA LYS A 272 30.69 15.81 10.90
C LYS A 272 29.96 17.01 10.29
N SER A 273 29.08 16.82 9.32
CA SER A 273 28.33 17.91 8.70
C SER A 273 27.13 17.39 7.89
N TYR A 274 26.02 18.12 7.97
CA TYR A 274 24.86 18.02 7.08
C TYR A 274 24.72 19.29 6.23
N ARG A 275 25.77 20.08 6.14
CA ARG A 275 25.75 21.41 5.50
C ARG A 275 25.20 21.38 4.08
N LYS A 276 25.58 20.38 3.27
CA LYS A 276 25.13 20.24 1.88
C LYS A 276 23.61 20.06 1.79
N GLU A 277 23.04 19.24 2.66
CA GLU A 277 21.62 18.95 2.71
C GLU A 277 20.81 20.17 3.17
N PHE A 278 21.33 20.91 4.16
CA PHE A 278 20.70 22.14 4.65
C PHE A 278 20.87 23.32 3.67
N GLU A 279 21.94 23.38 2.89
CA GLU A 279 22.06 24.29 1.75
C GLU A 279 21.04 23.97 0.65
N SER A 280 20.72 22.68 0.45
CA SER A 280 19.67 22.24 -0.47
C SER A 280 18.27 22.63 0.04
N LEU A 281 18.05 22.65 1.36
CA LEU A 281 16.82 23.16 1.97
C LEU A 281 16.59 24.62 1.58
N SER A 282 17.62 25.47 1.70
CA SER A 282 17.52 26.91 1.35
C SER A 282 17.23 27.14 -0.14
N LYS A 283 17.56 26.19 -1.01
CA LYS A 283 17.24 26.18 -2.45
C LYS A 283 15.85 25.63 -2.79
N GLY A 284 15.07 25.24 -1.79
CA GLY A 284 13.71 24.75 -1.99
C GLY A 284 13.57 23.27 -2.38
N THR A 285 14.66 22.52 -2.49
CA THR A 285 14.64 21.10 -2.93
C THR A 285 13.71 20.24 -2.07
N PHE A 286 13.70 20.42 -0.76
CA PHE A 286 12.86 19.66 0.15
C PHE A 286 11.38 20.07 0.12
N GLN A 287 11.06 21.27 -0.40
CA GLN A 287 9.69 21.75 -0.53
C GLN A 287 8.92 20.99 -1.62
N GLU A 288 9.63 20.51 -2.64
CA GLU A 288 9.05 19.72 -3.74
C GLU A 288 8.86 18.26 -3.39
N CYS A 289 9.52 17.77 -2.33
CA CYS A 289 9.37 16.39 -1.88
C CYS A 289 7.94 16.07 -1.43
N GLY A 290 7.57 14.79 -1.49
CA GLY A 290 6.30 14.28 -1.00
C GLY A 290 6.14 14.37 0.51
N GLU A 291 4.95 14.11 0.99
CA GLU A 291 4.59 14.15 2.41
C GLU A 291 5.22 12.99 3.21
N LEU A 292 5.79 13.31 4.38
CA LEU A 292 6.22 12.32 5.38
C LEU A 292 5.04 11.79 6.18
N ASP A 293 4.21 12.70 6.67
CA ASP A 293 3.05 12.38 7.48
C ASP A 293 1.81 13.05 6.93
N PHE A 294 0.67 12.41 7.15
CA PHE A 294 -0.62 12.89 6.67
C PHE A 294 -1.69 12.64 7.73
N THR A 295 -2.48 13.67 8.03
CA THR A 295 -3.67 13.57 8.88
C THR A 295 -4.86 14.16 8.14
N ALA A 296 -6.03 13.52 8.26
CA ALA A 296 -7.25 14.03 7.63
C ALA A 296 -8.50 13.69 8.43
N ALA A 297 -9.47 14.59 8.38
CA ALA A 297 -10.87 14.35 8.71
C ALA A 297 -11.66 14.20 7.42
N LEU A 298 -12.45 13.13 7.32
CA LEU A 298 -13.28 12.81 6.18
C LEU A 298 -14.74 12.72 6.63
N GLN A 299 -15.65 13.19 5.78
CA GLN A 299 -17.09 13.00 5.92
C GLN A 299 -17.64 12.42 4.61
N PHE A 300 -18.36 11.33 4.75
CA PHE A 300 -19.12 10.73 3.67
C PHE A 300 -20.57 11.17 3.84
N THR A 301 -21.11 11.87 2.84
CA THR A 301 -22.45 12.47 2.95
C THR A 301 -23.39 11.94 1.90
N ARG A 302 -24.69 11.92 2.23
CA ARG A 302 -25.81 11.68 1.32
C ARG A 302 -26.81 12.82 1.45
N ASN A 303 -27.16 13.49 0.36
CA ASN A 303 -28.05 14.64 0.41
C ASN A 303 -27.67 15.66 1.49
N GLN A 304 -26.38 15.97 1.60
CA GLN A 304 -25.76 16.88 2.58
C GLN A 304 -25.81 16.40 4.05
N LYS A 305 -26.40 15.25 4.33
CA LYS A 305 -26.37 14.64 5.67
C LYS A 305 -25.17 13.72 5.81
N ILE A 306 -24.51 13.79 6.96
CA ILE A 306 -23.35 12.94 7.24
C ILE A 306 -23.84 11.51 7.50
N VAL A 307 -23.32 10.57 6.74
CA VAL A 307 -23.52 9.11 6.91
C VAL A 307 -22.41 8.53 7.77
N THR A 308 -21.16 8.91 7.46
CA THR A 308 -19.96 8.40 8.15
C THR A 308 -18.96 9.54 8.34
N THR A 309 -18.32 9.56 9.51
CA THR A 309 -17.09 10.33 9.75
C THR A 309 -15.91 9.40 9.88
N CYS A 310 -14.79 9.79 9.26
CA CYS A 310 -13.55 9.00 9.34
C CYS A 310 -12.37 9.92 9.62
N SER A 311 -11.42 9.49 10.45
CA SER A 311 -10.13 10.15 10.61
C SER A 311 -8.99 9.22 10.22
N LEU A 312 -8.02 9.78 9.49
CA LEU A 312 -6.82 9.08 9.09
C LEU A 312 -5.60 9.79 9.68
N ASN A 313 -4.74 9.03 10.35
CA ASN A 313 -3.43 9.48 10.82
C ASN A 313 -2.39 8.52 10.26
N LEU A 314 -1.73 8.92 9.19
CA LEU A 314 -0.81 8.08 8.42
C LEU A 314 0.59 8.68 8.48
N LEU A 315 1.46 8.10 9.30
CA LEU A 315 2.77 8.63 9.63
C LEU A 315 3.87 7.72 9.08
N SER A 316 4.85 8.29 8.40
CA SER A 316 6.15 7.65 8.13
C SER A 316 7.05 7.81 9.34
N SER A 317 7.07 9.01 9.88
CA SER A 317 7.73 9.37 11.13
C SER A 317 6.98 8.79 12.32
N GLY A 318 7.54 8.93 13.46
CA GLY A 318 7.02 8.42 14.71
C GLY A 318 8.18 8.05 15.61
N PHE A 319 7.90 7.36 16.72
CA PHE A 319 8.97 6.90 17.58
C PHE A 319 9.81 5.83 16.86
N SER A 320 11.13 6.09 16.78
CA SER A 320 12.09 5.15 16.20
C SER A 320 13.21 4.88 17.21
N ARG A 321 13.64 3.63 17.29
CA ARG A 321 14.82 3.22 18.10
C ARG A 321 16.09 3.20 17.25
N ARG A 322 16.15 3.99 16.19
CA ARG A 322 17.32 4.06 15.32
C ARG A 322 18.58 4.32 16.15
N GLY A 323 19.60 3.49 15.94
CA GLY A 323 20.92 3.68 16.56
C GLY A 323 21.62 4.95 16.06
N TRP A 324 22.73 5.28 16.70
CA TRP A 324 23.53 6.46 16.39
C TRP A 324 24.28 6.37 15.05
N GLU A 325 24.47 5.17 14.52
CA GLU A 325 25.11 4.97 13.24
C GLU A 325 24.10 5.16 12.11
N ILE A 326 24.49 5.95 11.13
CA ILE A 326 23.73 6.12 9.89
C ILE A 326 24.08 4.93 9.00
N PRO A 327 23.11 4.07 8.66
CA PRO A 327 23.39 2.93 7.79
C PRO A 327 23.76 3.42 6.40
N SER A 328 24.72 2.76 5.79
CA SER A 328 25.18 3.05 4.43
C SER A 328 24.21 2.61 3.33
N THR A 329 23.14 1.88 3.69
CA THR A 329 22.18 1.29 2.76
C THR A 329 20.76 1.41 3.30
N ASP A 330 19.76 1.05 2.48
CA ASP A 330 18.34 1.11 2.83
C ASP A 330 18.04 0.52 4.21
N THR A 331 17.67 1.38 5.12
CA THR A 331 17.36 1.08 6.51
C THR A 331 15.90 0.74 6.76
N TYR A 332 15.13 0.64 5.70
CA TYR A 332 13.67 0.49 5.73
C TYR A 332 13.16 -0.54 6.75
N LYS A 333 13.88 -1.66 6.93
CA LYS A 333 13.45 -2.73 7.84
C LYS A 333 14.28 -2.86 9.12
N ASN A 334 15.48 -2.35 9.14
CA ASN A 334 16.46 -2.59 10.20
C ASN A 334 16.92 -1.31 10.91
N ASN A 335 16.08 -0.28 10.92
CA ASN A 335 16.42 1.02 11.50
C ASN A 335 15.88 1.24 12.92
N GLY A 336 15.56 0.18 13.64
CA GLY A 336 15.01 0.28 14.99
C GLY A 336 13.58 0.81 15.04
N ARG A 337 12.75 0.46 14.08
CA ARG A 337 11.35 0.90 13.95
C ARG A 337 10.52 0.51 15.14
N VAL A 338 9.62 1.42 15.56
CA VAL A 338 8.48 1.10 16.40
C VAL A 338 7.21 1.32 15.57
N ARG A 339 6.69 0.25 15.01
CA ARG A 339 5.50 0.29 14.18
C ARG A 339 4.25 0.25 15.02
N HIS A 340 3.35 1.17 14.77
CA HIS A 340 2.06 1.25 15.43
C HIS A 340 0.92 1.28 14.42
N GLU A 341 -0.09 0.47 14.68
CA GLU A 341 -1.29 0.38 13.87
C GLU A 341 -2.49 0.25 14.81
N SER A 342 -3.47 1.15 14.69
CA SER A 342 -4.72 1.04 15.42
C SER A 342 -5.90 1.46 14.55
N MET A 343 -7.06 0.86 14.83
CA MET A 343 -8.33 1.20 14.23
C MET A 343 -9.40 1.20 15.32
N ASN A 344 -10.32 2.17 15.25
CA ASN A 344 -11.54 2.20 16.04
C ASN A 344 -12.71 2.42 15.10
N LEU A 345 -13.70 1.53 15.15
CA LEU A 345 -14.85 1.51 14.28
C LEU A 345 -16.12 1.33 15.11
N THR A 346 -17.16 2.13 14.86
CA THR A 346 -18.43 2.06 15.59
C THR A 346 -19.63 2.03 14.64
N ILE A 347 -20.57 1.12 14.91
CA ILE A 347 -21.85 1.01 14.21
C ILE A 347 -22.98 1.36 15.18
N GLY A 348 -23.42 2.62 15.18
CA GLY A 348 -24.48 3.13 16.04
C GLY A 348 -24.37 2.64 17.49
N PRO A 349 -25.46 2.21 18.13
CA PRO A 349 -25.45 1.66 19.47
C PRO A 349 -25.14 0.15 19.49
N LEU A 350 -24.80 -0.48 18.34
CA LEU A 350 -24.71 -1.93 18.21
C LEU A 350 -23.33 -2.47 18.60
N LEU A 351 -22.26 -1.85 18.05
CA LEU A 351 -20.94 -2.44 18.04
C LEU A 351 -19.86 -1.37 18.06
N ASN A 352 -18.81 -1.62 18.82
CA ASN A 352 -17.51 -0.95 18.66
C ASN A 352 -16.42 -2.01 18.49
N ILE A 353 -15.54 -1.82 17.52
CA ILE A 353 -14.37 -2.67 17.28
C ILE A 353 -13.13 -1.82 17.39
N GLN A 354 -12.14 -2.30 18.14
CA GLN A 354 -10.83 -1.68 18.25
C GLN A 354 -9.76 -2.67 17.85
N VAL A 355 -8.82 -2.23 17.03
CA VAL A 355 -7.63 -3.00 16.62
C VAL A 355 -6.40 -2.35 17.22
N HIS A 356 -5.53 -3.15 17.81
CA HIS A 356 -4.28 -2.70 18.41
C HIS A 356 -3.13 -3.57 17.91
N SER A 357 -2.10 -2.95 17.32
CA SER A 357 -0.87 -3.61 16.90
C SER A 357 0.32 -2.70 17.15
N TYR A 358 1.21 -3.13 18.05
CA TYR A 358 2.42 -2.41 18.43
C TYR A 358 3.61 -3.33 18.25
N GLN A 359 4.48 -3.01 17.29
CA GLN A 359 5.62 -3.81 16.90
C GLN A 359 6.91 -3.01 17.09
N SER A 360 7.79 -3.45 17.97
CA SER A 360 9.07 -2.79 18.22
C SER A 360 10.29 -3.70 18.07
N CYS A 361 10.07 -5.02 17.97
CA CYS A 361 11.14 -5.97 17.68
C CYS A 361 11.61 -5.85 16.24
N GLU A 362 12.88 -6.02 16.02
CA GLU A 362 13.46 -6.12 14.69
C GLU A 362 13.35 -7.56 14.14
N VAL A 363 13.34 -7.68 12.81
CA VAL A 363 13.24 -9.00 12.15
C VAL A 363 14.37 -9.95 12.58
N LYS A 364 15.57 -9.43 12.86
CA LYS A 364 16.71 -10.20 13.37
C LYS A 364 16.45 -10.81 14.74
N GLU A 365 15.52 -10.24 15.51
CA GLU A 365 15.15 -10.73 16.85
C GLU A 365 14.06 -11.82 16.81
N ARG A 366 13.57 -12.20 15.63
CA ARG A 366 12.49 -13.19 15.46
C ARG A 366 12.77 -14.52 16.15
N ASN A 367 14.00 -14.94 16.18
CA ASN A 367 14.40 -16.20 16.80
C ASN A 367 14.91 -16.04 18.24
N ASN A 368 14.73 -14.87 18.84
CA ASN A 368 15.12 -14.63 20.22
C ASN A 368 14.07 -15.25 21.16
N PRO A 369 14.43 -16.29 21.95
CA PRO A 369 13.50 -17.02 22.80
C PRO A 369 12.95 -16.17 23.98
N PHE A 370 13.55 -15.01 24.26
CA PHE A 370 13.10 -14.10 25.33
C PHE A 370 11.95 -13.18 24.91
N TYR A 371 11.51 -13.21 23.63
CA TYR A 371 10.40 -12.43 23.16
C TYR A 371 9.18 -13.30 22.85
N ASP A 372 8.06 -13.04 23.53
CA ASP A 372 6.77 -13.44 22.98
C ASP A 372 6.38 -12.46 21.85
N HIS A 373 6.41 -12.97 20.62
CA HIS A 373 6.12 -12.16 19.44
C HIS A 373 4.67 -11.68 19.37
N ASN A 374 3.78 -12.22 20.19
CA ASN A 374 2.36 -11.83 20.23
C ASN A 374 2.07 -10.76 21.28
N GLU A 375 2.97 -10.53 22.23
CA GLU A 375 2.82 -9.47 23.21
C GLU A 375 3.07 -8.07 22.61
N VAL A 376 2.67 -7.04 23.35
CA VAL A 376 2.91 -5.63 22.98
C VAL A 376 4.40 -5.41 22.75
N GLY A 377 4.74 -4.97 21.55
CA GLY A 377 6.12 -4.81 21.11
C GLY A 377 6.68 -5.99 20.32
N GLY A 378 6.05 -7.15 20.34
CA GLY A 378 6.43 -8.30 19.53
C GLY A 378 6.18 -8.10 18.03
N LEU A 379 6.80 -8.91 17.18
CA LEU A 379 6.69 -8.80 15.72
C LEU A 379 5.28 -9.05 15.19
N ASP A 380 4.51 -9.87 15.90
CA ASP A 380 3.22 -10.39 15.45
C ASP A 380 2.06 -9.88 16.32
N HIS A 381 2.33 -8.95 17.27
CA HIS A 381 1.30 -8.40 18.15
C HIS A 381 0.14 -7.81 17.36
N TYR A 382 -1.05 -8.33 17.61
CA TYR A 382 -2.28 -7.88 16.98
C TYR A 382 -3.50 -8.37 17.77
N GLN A 383 -4.30 -7.43 18.28
CA GLN A 383 -5.52 -7.73 19.05
C GLN A 383 -6.73 -7.04 18.44
N ILE A 384 -7.86 -7.72 18.45
CA ILE A 384 -9.17 -7.19 18.08
C ILE A 384 -10.03 -7.19 19.33
N HIS A 385 -10.42 -6.01 19.81
CA HIS A 385 -11.35 -5.86 20.93
C HIS A 385 -12.74 -5.55 20.37
N ILE A 386 -13.74 -6.32 20.74
CA ILE A 386 -15.12 -6.20 20.24
C ILE A 386 -16.05 -5.95 21.41
N PHE A 387 -16.72 -4.82 21.38
CA PHE A 387 -17.72 -4.41 22.37
C PHE A 387 -19.10 -4.47 21.72
N ARG A 388 -20.04 -5.22 22.33
CA ARG A 388 -21.38 -5.46 21.77
C ARG A 388 -22.47 -4.95 22.69
N ASN A 389 -23.50 -4.35 22.09
CA ASN A 389 -24.80 -4.22 22.75
C ASN A 389 -25.51 -5.57 22.70
N THR A 390 -25.32 -6.37 23.74
CA THR A 390 -25.81 -7.74 23.78
C THR A 390 -27.33 -7.85 23.81
N ALA A 391 -28.03 -6.81 24.26
CA ALA A 391 -29.48 -6.76 24.23
C ALA A 391 -30.05 -6.70 22.80
N ILE A 392 -29.27 -6.18 21.84
CA ILE A 392 -29.70 -6.02 20.45
C ILE A 392 -29.12 -7.10 19.55
N ILE A 393 -27.78 -7.31 19.61
CA ILE A 393 -27.08 -8.20 18.68
C ILE A 393 -26.64 -9.52 19.30
N GLY A 394 -26.86 -9.72 20.60
CA GLY A 394 -26.42 -10.91 21.31
C GLY A 394 -24.90 -11.01 21.48
N GLY A 395 -24.42 -12.18 21.85
CA GLY A 395 -23.00 -12.50 22.00
C GLY A 395 -22.42 -12.07 23.36
N LYS A 396 -21.07 -12.06 23.47
CA LYS A 396 -20.38 -11.58 24.68
C LYS A 396 -20.31 -10.06 24.64
N PRO A 397 -20.50 -9.37 25.78
CA PRO A 397 -20.42 -7.89 25.83
C PRO A 397 -19.01 -7.37 25.44
N VAL A 398 -17.98 -8.09 25.85
CA VAL A 398 -16.59 -7.82 25.48
C VAL A 398 -15.92 -9.12 25.01
N GLU A 399 -15.25 -9.06 23.89
CA GLU A 399 -14.48 -10.17 23.35
C GLU A 399 -13.14 -9.65 22.84
N ILE A 400 -12.05 -10.34 23.17
CA ILE A 400 -10.71 -10.05 22.69
C ILE A 400 -10.26 -11.26 21.85
N ILE A 401 -9.83 -10.98 20.62
CA ILE A 401 -9.33 -11.98 19.67
C ILE A 401 -7.87 -11.66 19.40
N GLU A 402 -7.00 -12.63 19.64
CA GLU A 402 -5.59 -12.53 19.27
C GLU A 402 -5.44 -12.81 17.77
N GLY A 403 -4.58 -12.04 17.12
CA GLY A 403 -4.33 -12.22 15.68
C GLY A 403 -3.88 -13.63 15.31
N LYS A 404 -3.09 -14.28 16.17
CA LYS A 404 -2.62 -15.66 16.00
C LYS A 404 -3.77 -16.68 15.88
N ASP A 405 -4.87 -16.49 16.62
CA ASP A 405 -5.97 -17.44 16.65
C ASP A 405 -6.68 -17.54 15.30
N LEU A 406 -6.76 -16.43 14.57
CA LEU A 406 -7.34 -16.37 13.23
C LEU A 406 -6.46 -17.01 12.15
N PHE A 407 -5.18 -17.22 12.45
CA PHE A 407 -4.21 -17.87 11.57
C PHE A 407 -3.78 -19.27 12.04
N ALA A 408 -4.33 -19.79 13.13
CA ALA A 408 -3.91 -21.05 13.72
C ALA A 408 -3.88 -22.20 12.68
N ASN A 409 -4.90 -22.31 11.84
CA ASN A 409 -4.94 -23.32 10.78
C ASN A 409 -3.89 -23.08 9.68
N ALA A 410 -3.57 -21.84 9.36
CA ALA A 410 -2.54 -21.51 8.35
C ALA A 410 -1.14 -21.82 8.90
N ILE A 411 -0.88 -21.48 10.16
CA ILE A 411 0.38 -21.74 10.85
C ILE A 411 0.61 -23.27 10.96
N ALA A 412 -0.43 -24.02 11.34
CA ALA A 412 -0.34 -25.48 11.48
C ALA A 412 -0.08 -26.20 10.14
N LYS A 413 -0.53 -25.64 9.03
CA LYS A 413 -0.42 -26.25 7.69
C LYS A 413 0.85 -25.85 6.93
N ASP A 414 1.53 -24.77 7.31
CA ASP A 414 2.70 -24.25 6.61
C ASP A 414 3.91 -24.16 7.57
N PRO A 415 4.77 -25.19 7.62
CA PRO A 415 6.00 -25.15 8.43
C PRO A 415 6.92 -23.97 8.07
N ALA A 416 6.76 -23.41 6.87
CA ALA A 416 7.50 -22.24 6.39
C ALA A 416 6.71 -20.93 6.58
N PHE A 417 5.76 -20.89 7.51
CA PHE A 417 5.01 -19.67 7.82
C PHE A 417 5.97 -18.56 8.30
N ILE A 418 6.03 -17.48 7.53
CA ILE A 418 6.97 -16.37 7.78
C ILE A 418 6.29 -15.08 8.26
N GLY A 419 4.99 -15.12 8.49
CA GLY A 419 4.22 -14.01 9.01
C GLY A 419 2.87 -13.79 8.31
N TYR A 420 2.00 -13.05 8.95
CA TYR A 420 0.63 -12.82 8.50
C TYR A 420 0.53 -12.05 7.18
N ASN A 421 1.39 -11.05 6.99
CA ASN A 421 1.42 -10.26 5.76
C ASN A 421 1.84 -11.12 4.56
N GLU A 422 2.79 -12.01 4.73
CA GLU A 422 3.28 -12.91 3.69
C GLU A 422 2.23 -13.96 3.35
N ALA A 423 1.54 -14.51 4.33
CA ALA A 423 0.42 -15.43 4.10
C ALA A 423 -0.71 -14.78 3.29
N ALA A 424 -1.08 -13.54 3.63
CA ALA A 424 -2.08 -12.79 2.89
C ALA A 424 -1.65 -12.47 1.45
N ARG A 425 -0.36 -12.25 1.20
CA ARG A 425 0.18 -12.05 -0.16
C ARG A 425 0.18 -13.34 -0.97
N ASP A 426 0.52 -14.47 -0.34
CA ASP A 426 0.46 -15.78 -0.96
C ASP A 426 -1.00 -16.11 -1.36
N GLU A 427 -1.97 -15.84 -0.49
CA GLU A 427 -3.41 -16.02 -0.79
C GLU A 427 -3.85 -15.15 -1.97
N CYS A 428 -3.44 -13.88 -2.03
CA CYS A 428 -3.73 -13.00 -3.17
C CYS A 428 -3.17 -13.56 -4.48
N LEU A 429 -1.91 -13.99 -4.48
CA LEU A 429 -1.26 -14.59 -5.65
C LEU A 429 -1.96 -15.88 -6.11
N GLU A 430 -2.33 -16.73 -5.16
CA GLU A 430 -3.02 -17.99 -5.45
C GLU A 430 -4.39 -17.74 -6.09
N HIS A 431 -5.20 -16.83 -5.53
CA HIS A 431 -6.50 -16.47 -6.10
C HIS A 431 -6.38 -15.82 -7.48
N PHE A 432 -5.38 -14.95 -7.67
CA PHE A 432 -5.07 -14.39 -9.00
C PHE A 432 -4.79 -15.49 -10.02
N LEU A 433 -3.92 -16.43 -9.69
CA LEU A 433 -3.54 -17.51 -10.58
C LEU A 433 -4.68 -18.51 -10.84
N LYS A 434 -5.53 -18.76 -9.86
CA LYS A 434 -6.70 -19.64 -10.00
C LYS A 434 -7.87 -18.96 -10.70
N GLY A 435 -7.91 -17.64 -10.77
CA GLY A 435 -9.05 -16.87 -11.26
C GLY A 435 -10.28 -16.95 -10.36
N THR A 436 -10.09 -17.19 -9.06
CA THR A 436 -11.17 -17.42 -8.10
C THR A 436 -11.09 -16.40 -6.95
N ASP A 437 -12.24 -16.11 -6.33
CA ASP A 437 -12.37 -15.30 -5.09
C ASP A 437 -11.44 -14.06 -5.03
N CYS A 438 -11.41 -13.30 -6.12
CA CYS A 438 -10.59 -12.10 -6.18
C CYS A 438 -11.23 -10.98 -5.35
N ARG A 439 -10.62 -10.68 -4.19
CA ARG A 439 -11.07 -9.64 -3.25
C ARG A 439 -10.43 -8.28 -3.47
N SER A 440 -9.55 -8.18 -4.45
CA SER A 440 -8.76 -6.98 -4.75
C SER A 440 -8.71 -6.74 -6.25
N ARG A 441 -9.87 -6.78 -6.91
CA ARG A 441 -9.99 -6.41 -8.33
C ARG A 441 -9.76 -4.91 -8.49
N LEU A 442 -9.31 -4.50 -9.65
CA LEU A 442 -9.10 -3.07 -9.96
C LEU A 442 -10.28 -2.20 -9.52
N ILE A 443 -11.50 -2.60 -9.87
CA ILE A 443 -12.71 -1.81 -9.56
C ILE A 443 -13.01 -1.70 -8.07
N ASP A 444 -12.57 -2.65 -7.25
CA ASP A 444 -12.78 -2.65 -5.80
C ASP A 444 -11.98 -1.53 -5.10
N HIS A 445 -11.03 -0.89 -5.80
CA HIS A 445 -10.21 0.22 -5.29
C HIS A 445 -10.77 1.61 -5.61
N LYS A 446 -11.96 1.72 -6.18
CA LYS A 446 -12.55 2.99 -6.59
C LYS A 446 -12.62 4.02 -5.45
N LEU A 447 -13.16 3.63 -4.29
CA LEU A 447 -13.23 4.51 -3.12
C LEU A 447 -11.83 4.86 -2.58
N THR A 448 -10.90 3.92 -2.62
CA THR A 448 -9.48 4.15 -2.27
C THR A 448 -8.87 5.25 -3.12
N ILE A 449 -9.11 5.21 -4.43
CA ILE A 449 -8.63 6.22 -5.39
C ILE A 449 -9.31 7.57 -5.17
N ASP A 450 -10.61 7.59 -4.86
CA ASP A 450 -11.31 8.83 -4.55
C ASP A 450 -10.74 9.51 -3.30
N ILE A 451 -10.49 8.74 -2.23
CA ILE A 451 -9.86 9.26 -1.01
C ILE A 451 -8.43 9.75 -1.28
N LEU A 452 -7.63 8.99 -2.03
CA LEU A 452 -6.27 9.38 -2.42
C LEU A 452 -6.26 10.70 -3.22
N THR A 453 -7.11 10.79 -4.23
CA THR A 453 -7.23 11.99 -5.06
C THR A 453 -7.62 13.21 -4.22
N ALA A 454 -8.63 13.06 -3.35
CA ALA A 454 -9.05 14.13 -2.45
C ALA A 454 -7.94 14.54 -1.48
N SER A 455 -7.16 13.57 -0.97
CA SER A 455 -6.04 13.80 -0.06
C SER A 455 -4.94 14.64 -0.73
N TYR A 456 -4.50 14.28 -1.92
CA TYR A 456 -3.49 15.05 -2.64
C TYR A 456 -4.00 16.41 -3.09
N LEU A 457 -5.26 16.54 -3.51
CA LEU A 457 -5.86 17.84 -3.79
C LEU A 457 -5.89 18.76 -2.55
N SER A 458 -6.12 18.20 -1.37
CA SER A 458 -6.07 18.93 -0.11
C SER A 458 -4.64 19.41 0.22
N ILE A 459 -3.63 18.54 0.01
CA ILE A 459 -2.20 18.89 0.16
C ILE A 459 -1.82 20.03 -0.79
N VAL A 460 -2.18 19.91 -2.07
CA VAL A 460 -1.90 20.96 -3.09
C VAL A 460 -2.51 22.30 -2.68
N LYS A 461 -3.77 22.30 -2.21
CA LYS A 461 -4.41 23.53 -1.71
C LYS A 461 -3.62 24.16 -0.57
N LYS A 462 -3.21 23.35 0.43
CA LYS A 462 -2.42 23.84 1.56
C LYS A 462 -1.09 24.43 1.11
N ARG A 463 -0.37 23.77 0.18
CA ARG A 463 0.90 24.28 -0.38
C ARG A 463 0.72 25.58 -1.15
N GLN A 464 -0.45 25.81 -1.73
CA GLN A 464 -0.82 27.07 -2.39
C GLN A 464 -1.34 28.16 -1.41
N GLY A 465 -1.25 27.96 -0.09
CA GLY A 465 -1.78 28.87 0.91
C GLY A 465 -3.32 28.94 0.96
N LYS A 466 -4.01 27.97 0.37
CA LYS A 466 -5.47 27.89 0.35
C LYS A 466 -5.97 26.97 1.46
N PHE A 467 -7.23 27.17 1.86
CA PHE A 467 -7.87 26.28 2.84
C PHE A 467 -7.93 24.84 2.30
N PRO A 468 -7.38 23.86 3.03
CA PRO A 468 -7.16 22.50 2.55
C PRO A 468 -8.42 21.64 2.58
N PHE A 469 -9.56 22.18 2.19
CA PHE A 469 -10.84 21.48 2.12
C PHE A 469 -11.15 21.06 0.69
N VAL A 470 -11.53 19.82 0.51
CA VAL A 470 -11.93 19.23 -0.77
C VAL A 470 -13.32 18.64 -0.62
N LYS A 471 -14.19 18.95 -1.57
CA LYS A 471 -15.49 18.30 -1.75
C LYS A 471 -15.50 17.63 -3.12
N MET A 472 -15.79 16.33 -3.14
CA MET A 472 -15.75 15.54 -4.36
C MET A 472 -16.93 14.58 -4.42
N PRO A 473 -17.63 14.48 -5.56
CA PRO A 473 -18.66 13.47 -5.75
C PRO A 473 -18.04 12.08 -5.74
N LEU A 474 -18.70 11.15 -5.06
CA LEU A 474 -18.47 9.73 -5.17
C LEU A 474 -19.26 9.21 -6.38
N SER A 475 -18.57 8.59 -7.29
CA SER A 475 -19.16 8.12 -8.57
C SER A 475 -19.54 6.66 -8.51
#